data_bfff38418bcff271c2e66de06e344a52
#
_entry.id   bfff38418bcff271c2e66de06e344a52
#
_cell.length_a   1.000
_cell.length_b   1.000
_cell.length_c   1.000
_cell.angle_alpha   90.00
_cell.angle_beta   90.00
_cell.angle_gamma   90.00
#
_symmetry.space_group_name_H-M   'P 1'
#
loop_
_entity.id
_entity.type
_entity.pdbx_description
1 polymer ?
#
loop_
_entity_poly.entity_id
_entity_poly.type
_entity_poly.pdbx_seq_one_letter_code
_entity_poly.pdbx_strand_id
1 'polypeptide(L)'
;MESLRRRCERRLRGIRIPEPFDLDAFCREVESRRGRRLLRRPVPGLGAGAPCGLWVGTQQADHVFYDPGTSPLHAEHIVLHELAHILSGHSLSGHTPDEDDSLARLFPDLDPATVTRVLGRVAYTTAQEREAEMMASLIRGRSARPPRTTLGRVAHAFGFPE
;
A
#
# COMPACT_ATOMS: atom_id res chain seq x y z
N MET A 1 5.20 -18.27 19.53
CA MET A 1 4.62 -17.87 18.20
C MET A 1 4.62 -16.36 18.10
N GLU A 2 5.23 -15.80 17.04
CA GLU A 2 5.28 -14.35 16.84
C GLU A 2 3.90 -13.81 16.45
N SER A 3 3.45 -12.72 17.08
CA SER A 3 2.19 -12.10 16.73
C SER A 3 2.26 -11.40 15.38
N LEU A 4 1.13 -11.31 14.66
CA LEU A 4 1.00 -10.60 13.39
C LEU A 4 1.57 -9.18 13.48
N ARG A 5 1.20 -8.44 14.52
CA ARG A 5 1.66 -7.08 14.77
C ARG A 5 3.19 -6.99 14.87
N ARG A 6 3.84 -7.87 15.63
CA ARG A 6 5.31 -7.90 15.78
C ARG A 6 6.00 -8.17 14.44
N ARG A 7 5.44 -9.09 13.63
CA ARG A 7 5.94 -9.39 12.30
C ARG A 7 5.86 -8.15 11.39
N CYS A 8 4.73 -7.45 11.37
CA CYS A 8 4.56 -6.21 10.62
C CYS A 8 5.51 -5.10 11.11
N GLU A 9 5.62 -4.92 12.42
CA GLU A 9 6.55 -3.95 13.01
C GLU A 9 8.00 -4.23 12.64
N ARG A 10 8.39 -5.50 12.58
CA ARG A 10 9.72 -5.90 12.12
C ARG A 10 9.95 -5.57 10.65
N ARG A 11 8.97 -5.81 9.76
CA ARG A 11 9.05 -5.45 8.34
C ARG A 11 9.17 -3.94 8.12
N LEU A 12 8.54 -3.16 8.98
CA LEU A 12 8.62 -1.70 8.92
C LEU A 12 9.90 -1.12 9.57
N ARG A 13 10.78 -1.95 10.14
CA ARG A 13 12.05 -1.45 10.68
C ARG A 13 12.93 -0.92 9.56
N GLY A 14 13.47 0.28 9.79
CA GLY A 14 14.33 0.96 8.83
C GLY A 14 13.59 1.60 7.65
N ILE A 15 12.25 1.46 7.56
CA ILE A 15 11.45 2.21 6.61
C ILE A 15 11.13 3.57 7.24
N ARG A 16 11.49 4.64 6.54
CA ARG A 16 11.20 6.01 6.97
C ARG A 16 9.74 6.34 6.71
N ILE A 17 8.98 6.52 7.76
CA ILE A 17 7.60 6.98 7.68
C ILE A 17 7.58 8.47 7.99
N PRO A 18 7.11 9.32 7.06
CA PRO A 18 7.08 10.77 7.27
C PRO A 18 6.19 11.17 8.46
N GLU A 19 6.62 12.19 9.20
CA GLU A 19 5.86 12.83 10.27
C GLU A 19 5.89 14.36 10.07
N PRO A 20 4.76 15.03 9.77
CA PRO A 20 3.44 14.45 9.50
C PRO A 20 3.44 13.54 8.28
N PHE A 21 2.44 12.65 8.19
CA PHE A 21 2.37 11.69 7.10
C PHE A 21 2.17 12.39 5.75
N ASP A 22 2.99 12.01 4.80
CA ASP A 22 2.93 12.44 3.42
C ASP A 22 3.06 11.21 2.52
N LEU A 23 2.00 10.91 1.76
CA LEU A 23 1.96 9.72 0.92
C LEU A 23 3.00 9.77 -0.20
N ASP A 24 3.28 10.95 -0.77
CA ASP A 24 4.27 11.10 -1.82
C ASP A 24 5.68 10.85 -1.30
N ALA A 25 5.99 11.38 -0.12
CA ALA A 25 7.26 11.12 0.54
C ALA A 25 7.41 9.64 0.91
N PHE A 26 6.35 9.00 1.37
CA PHE A 26 6.37 7.56 1.69
C PHE A 26 6.54 6.70 0.43
N CYS A 27 5.88 7.05 -0.68
CA CYS A 27 6.07 6.36 -1.96
C CYS A 27 7.53 6.48 -2.46
N ARG A 28 8.15 7.65 -2.33
CA ARG A 28 9.58 7.83 -2.67
C ARG A 28 10.51 6.96 -1.81
N GLU A 29 10.19 6.80 -0.52
CA GLU A 29 10.93 5.89 0.36
C GLU A 29 10.82 4.44 -0.12
N VAL A 30 9.62 4.00 -0.51
CA VAL A 30 9.38 2.65 -1.04
C VAL A 30 10.13 2.46 -2.37
N GLU A 31 10.08 3.43 -3.28
CA GLU A 31 10.84 3.41 -4.54
C GLU A 31 12.34 3.24 -4.29
N SER A 32 12.89 4.05 -3.40
CA SER A 32 14.32 4.03 -3.07
C SER A 32 14.76 2.66 -2.53
N ARG A 33 13.96 2.07 -1.67
CA ARG A 33 14.26 0.76 -1.08
C ARG A 33 14.17 -0.38 -2.07
N ARG A 34 13.21 -0.30 -2.98
CA ARG A 34 13.01 -1.33 -4.01
C ARG A 34 13.93 -1.18 -5.20
N GLY A 35 14.52 0.01 -5.39
CA GLY A 35 15.28 0.33 -6.60
C GLY A 35 14.41 0.30 -7.86
N ARG A 36 13.10 0.56 -7.74
CA ARG A 36 12.11 0.49 -8.80
C ARG A 36 11.17 1.67 -8.71
N ARG A 37 10.74 2.18 -9.85
CA ARG A 37 9.73 3.24 -9.91
C ARG A 37 8.40 2.72 -9.36
N LEU A 38 7.69 3.59 -8.66
CA LEU A 38 6.35 3.35 -8.13
C LEU A 38 5.40 4.40 -8.70
N LEU A 39 4.44 3.97 -9.50
CA LEU A 39 3.48 4.83 -10.16
C LEU A 39 2.10 4.60 -9.58
N ARG A 40 1.52 5.65 -9.00
CA ARG A 40 0.13 5.65 -8.53
C ARG A 40 -0.77 6.09 -9.67
N ARG A 41 -1.79 5.30 -9.95
CA ARG A 41 -2.72 5.54 -11.05
C ARG A 41 -4.17 5.54 -10.56
N PRO A 42 -4.86 6.68 -10.58
CA PRO A 42 -6.27 6.71 -10.28
C PRO A 42 -7.08 6.07 -11.42
N VAL A 43 -8.00 5.19 -11.07
CA VAL A 43 -8.93 4.55 -12.00
C VAL A 43 -10.34 4.68 -11.46
N PRO A 44 -11.13 5.64 -11.95
CA PRO A 44 -12.51 5.83 -11.50
C PRO A 44 -13.33 4.56 -11.71
N GLY A 45 -14.08 4.16 -10.68
CA GLY A 45 -14.94 2.99 -10.71
C GLY A 45 -14.24 1.64 -10.51
N LEU A 46 -12.94 1.63 -10.21
CA LEU A 46 -12.20 0.39 -9.94
C LEU A 46 -12.83 -0.41 -8.80
N GLY A 47 -13.38 0.26 -7.80
CA GLY A 47 -14.01 -0.36 -6.63
C GLY A 47 -15.42 -0.91 -6.85
N ALA A 48 -16.04 -0.69 -8.02
CA ALA A 48 -17.39 -1.17 -8.31
C ALA A 48 -17.41 -2.70 -8.50
N GLY A 49 -17.67 -3.45 -7.42
CA GLY A 49 -17.70 -4.92 -7.42
C GLY A 49 -16.33 -5.59 -7.38
N ALA A 50 -15.29 -4.87 -6.97
CA ALA A 50 -13.91 -5.32 -6.95
C ALA A 50 -13.15 -4.76 -5.73
N PRO A 51 -11.94 -5.28 -5.44
CA PRO A 51 -11.03 -4.59 -4.52
C PRO A 51 -10.78 -3.17 -5.01
N CYS A 52 -10.74 -2.24 -4.06
CA CYS A 52 -10.59 -0.81 -4.34
C CYS A 52 -9.19 -0.45 -4.86
N GLY A 53 -8.23 -1.37 -4.78
CA GLY A 53 -6.86 -1.22 -5.22
C GLY A 53 -6.35 -2.43 -5.99
N LEU A 54 -5.27 -2.23 -6.72
CA LEU A 54 -4.60 -3.26 -7.49
C LEU A 54 -3.13 -2.89 -7.66
N TRP A 55 -2.23 -3.81 -7.36
CA TRP A 55 -0.83 -3.67 -7.73
C TRP A 55 -0.49 -4.52 -8.96
N VAL A 56 0.21 -3.91 -9.91
CA VAL A 56 0.74 -4.58 -11.10
C VAL A 56 2.24 -4.28 -11.20
N GLY A 57 3.07 -5.31 -11.12
CA GLY A 57 4.50 -5.21 -11.36
C GLY A 57 4.82 -5.45 -12.84
N THR A 58 5.52 -4.51 -13.45
CA THR A 58 6.11 -4.68 -14.79
C THR A 58 7.62 -4.85 -14.68
N GLN A 59 8.30 -5.06 -15.80
CA GLN A 59 9.77 -5.11 -15.80
C GLN A 59 10.41 -3.78 -15.35
N GLN A 60 9.73 -2.66 -15.56
CA GLN A 60 10.28 -1.33 -15.33
C GLN A 60 9.80 -0.65 -14.05
N ALA A 61 8.56 -0.95 -13.61
CA ALA A 61 7.92 -0.23 -12.53
C ALA A 61 6.88 -1.08 -11.79
N ASP A 62 6.56 -0.64 -10.58
CA ASP A 62 5.38 -1.07 -9.85
C ASP A 62 4.25 -0.04 -10.08
N HIS A 63 3.08 -0.50 -10.48
CA HIS A 63 1.89 0.33 -10.69
C HIS A 63 0.88 0.02 -9.60
N VAL A 64 0.45 1.02 -8.87
CA VAL A 64 -0.61 0.93 -7.87
C VAL A 64 -1.83 1.67 -8.41
N PHE A 65 -2.85 0.93 -8.76
CA PHE A 65 -4.14 1.46 -9.20
C PHE A 65 -5.07 1.59 -8.01
N TYR A 66 -5.84 2.66 -7.96
CA TYR A 66 -6.79 2.90 -6.88
C TYR A 66 -8.00 3.69 -7.40
N ASP A 67 -9.15 3.52 -6.74
CA ASP A 67 -10.34 4.30 -7.05
C ASP A 67 -10.27 5.67 -6.36
N PRO A 68 -10.24 6.78 -7.13
CA PRO A 68 -10.28 8.12 -6.56
C PRO A 68 -11.69 8.55 -6.13
N GLY A 69 -12.73 7.79 -6.46
CA GLY A 69 -14.14 8.11 -6.19
C GLY A 69 -14.57 7.92 -4.73
N THR A 70 -13.62 7.88 -3.80
CA THR A 70 -13.85 7.75 -2.36
C THR A 70 -13.27 8.95 -1.61
N SER A 71 -13.39 8.99 -0.29
CA SER A 71 -12.75 10.06 0.48
C SER A 71 -11.22 10.07 0.30
N PRO A 72 -10.55 11.23 0.36
CA PRO A 72 -9.09 11.28 0.24
C PRO A 72 -8.38 10.37 1.23
N LEU A 73 -8.90 10.28 2.45
CA LEU A 73 -8.36 9.43 3.50
C LEU A 73 -8.46 7.95 3.15
N HIS A 74 -9.58 7.55 2.55
CA HIS A 74 -9.79 6.16 2.14
C HIS A 74 -8.95 5.81 0.90
N ALA A 75 -8.84 6.73 -0.08
CA ALA A 75 -7.97 6.55 -1.23
C ALA A 75 -6.50 6.37 -0.81
N GLU A 76 -6.03 7.16 0.15
CA GLU A 76 -4.70 7.00 0.74
C GLU A 76 -4.53 5.64 1.42
N HIS A 77 -5.55 5.19 2.17
CA HIS A 77 -5.53 3.87 2.82
C HIS A 77 -5.45 2.72 1.80
N ILE A 78 -6.19 2.83 0.69
CA ILE A 78 -6.12 1.86 -0.42
C ILE A 78 -4.69 1.75 -0.95
N VAL A 79 -4.04 2.89 -1.23
CA VAL A 79 -2.66 2.90 -1.71
C VAL A 79 -1.72 2.28 -0.67
N LEU A 80 -1.86 2.61 0.60
CA LEU A 80 -1.05 2.02 1.68
C LEU A 80 -1.24 0.51 1.80
N HIS A 81 -2.44 0.02 1.58
CA HIS A 81 -2.74 -1.42 1.57
C HIS A 81 -1.96 -2.14 0.46
N GLU A 82 -1.98 -1.61 -0.77
CA GLU A 82 -1.20 -2.16 -1.88
C GLU A 82 0.31 -2.07 -1.64
N LEU A 83 0.79 -0.96 -1.08
CA LEU A 83 2.19 -0.81 -0.70
C LEU A 83 2.59 -1.82 0.39
N ALA A 84 1.69 -2.14 1.30
CA ALA A 84 1.91 -3.15 2.32
C ALA A 84 2.08 -4.55 1.72
N HIS A 85 1.31 -4.91 0.70
CA HIS A 85 1.52 -6.15 -0.06
C HIS A 85 2.91 -6.17 -0.70
N ILE A 86 3.30 -5.07 -1.35
CA ILE A 86 4.63 -4.91 -1.96
C ILE A 86 5.74 -5.11 -0.91
N LEU A 87 5.66 -4.41 0.21
CA LEU A 87 6.67 -4.45 1.28
C LEU A 87 6.71 -5.80 2.00
N SER A 88 5.62 -6.53 2.03
CA SER A 88 5.54 -7.87 2.61
C SER A 88 6.07 -8.95 1.67
N GLY A 89 6.34 -8.61 0.41
CA GLY A 89 6.75 -9.57 -0.60
C GLY A 89 5.63 -10.54 -0.98
N HIS A 90 4.38 -10.14 -0.76
CA HIS A 90 3.25 -10.91 -1.24
C HIS A 90 3.29 -10.87 -2.76
N SER A 91 3.44 -12.01 -3.39
CA SER A 91 3.43 -12.11 -4.84
C SER A 91 2.67 -13.35 -5.26
N LEU A 92 1.84 -13.20 -6.28
CA LEU A 92 1.35 -14.32 -7.04
C LEU A 92 2.30 -14.52 -8.22
N SER A 93 2.84 -15.71 -8.34
CA SER A 93 3.67 -16.08 -9.48
C SER A 93 2.74 -16.51 -10.60
N GLY A 94 2.75 -15.76 -11.70
CA GLY A 94 1.98 -16.07 -12.90
C GLY A 94 0.60 -15.43 -12.90
N HIS A 95 0.18 -15.01 -14.07
CA HIS A 95 -1.16 -14.54 -14.37
C HIS A 95 -1.79 -15.50 -15.38
N THR A 96 -3.09 -15.61 -15.34
CA THR A 96 -3.85 -16.45 -16.26
C THR A 96 -4.21 -15.64 -17.53
N PRO A 97 -4.50 -16.30 -18.68
CA PRO A 97 -4.99 -15.60 -19.86
C PRO A 97 -6.23 -14.72 -19.63
N ASP A 98 -7.12 -15.14 -18.72
CA ASP A 98 -8.31 -14.36 -18.36
C ASP A 98 -7.93 -13.08 -17.58
N GLU A 99 -6.85 -13.11 -16.79
CA GLU A 99 -6.31 -11.94 -16.11
C GLU A 99 -5.65 -10.99 -17.09
N ASP A 100 -4.96 -11.49 -18.12
CA ASP A 100 -4.39 -10.69 -19.21
C ASP A 100 -5.47 -9.92 -19.98
N ASP A 101 -6.57 -10.57 -20.32
CA ASP A 101 -7.71 -9.94 -20.98
C ASP A 101 -8.36 -8.88 -20.09
N SER A 102 -8.47 -9.14 -18.79
CA SER A 102 -9.02 -8.19 -17.84
C SER A 102 -8.11 -6.99 -17.67
N LEU A 103 -6.79 -7.20 -17.59
CA LEU A 103 -5.80 -6.12 -17.53
C LEU A 103 -5.81 -5.25 -18.79
N ALA A 104 -5.85 -5.86 -19.96
CA ALA A 104 -5.90 -5.14 -21.24
C ALA A 104 -7.15 -4.26 -21.37
N ARG A 105 -8.28 -4.72 -20.84
CA ARG A 105 -9.53 -3.93 -20.82
C ARG A 105 -9.49 -2.77 -19.84
N LEU A 106 -8.93 -3.00 -18.65
CA LEU A 106 -8.87 -1.98 -17.60
C LEU A 106 -7.73 -0.99 -17.84
N PHE A 107 -6.65 -1.43 -18.47
CA PHE A 107 -5.42 -0.66 -18.63
C PHE A 107 -4.87 -0.81 -20.04
N PRO A 108 -5.52 -0.19 -21.06
CA PRO A 108 -5.13 -0.34 -22.45
C PRO A 108 -3.70 0.14 -22.76
N ASP A 109 -3.15 1.01 -21.92
CA ASP A 109 -1.78 1.52 -22.06
C ASP A 109 -0.71 0.60 -21.43
N LEU A 110 -1.14 -0.49 -20.79
CA LEU A 110 -0.24 -1.45 -20.16
C LEU A 110 -0.07 -2.66 -21.09
N ASP A 111 1.16 -2.86 -21.56
CA ASP A 111 1.48 -4.05 -22.36
C ASP A 111 1.47 -5.31 -21.46
N PRO A 112 0.53 -6.24 -21.64
CA PRO A 112 0.46 -7.46 -20.85
C PRO A 112 1.74 -8.28 -20.89
N ALA A 113 2.50 -8.24 -21.99
CA ALA A 113 3.77 -8.96 -22.13
C ALA A 113 4.87 -8.45 -21.17
N THR A 114 4.77 -7.21 -20.69
CA THR A 114 5.71 -6.62 -19.74
C THR A 114 5.33 -6.87 -18.29
N VAL A 115 4.12 -7.37 -18.04
CA VAL A 115 3.61 -7.62 -16.70
C VAL A 115 4.29 -8.85 -16.13
N THR A 116 5.05 -8.66 -15.06
CA THR A 116 5.75 -9.74 -14.36
C THR A 116 4.98 -10.23 -13.15
N ARG A 117 4.10 -9.40 -12.61
CA ARG A 117 3.30 -9.69 -11.42
C ARG A 117 1.99 -8.92 -11.45
N VAL A 118 0.90 -9.60 -11.25
CA VAL A 118 -0.41 -9.00 -10.99
C VAL A 118 -0.79 -9.34 -9.57
N LEU A 119 -1.14 -8.34 -8.81
CA LEU A 119 -1.54 -8.50 -7.43
C LEU A 119 -2.82 -7.72 -7.18
N GLY A 120 -3.88 -8.45 -7.17
CA GLY A 120 -5.22 -7.95 -6.92
C GLY A 120 -6.24 -8.99 -7.35
N ARG A 121 -7.39 -8.96 -6.85
CA ARG A 121 -8.62 -9.70 -7.16
C ARG A 121 -8.69 -11.19 -6.87
N VAL A 122 -7.67 -12.02 -7.04
CA VAL A 122 -7.99 -13.45 -7.10
C VAL A 122 -7.34 -14.29 -6.03
N ALA A 123 -6.28 -13.90 -5.37
CA ALA A 123 -5.63 -14.89 -4.53
C ALA A 123 -4.68 -14.41 -3.44
N TYR A 124 -4.93 -13.29 -2.80
CA TYR A 124 -4.32 -13.15 -1.47
C TYR A 124 -5.01 -14.11 -0.50
N THR A 125 -4.21 -14.83 0.25
CA THR A 125 -4.77 -15.57 1.38
C THR A 125 -5.31 -14.60 2.42
N THR A 126 -6.26 -15.04 3.22
CA THR A 126 -6.78 -14.25 4.36
C THR A 126 -5.65 -13.77 5.29
N ALA A 127 -4.58 -14.54 5.41
CA ALA A 127 -3.42 -14.18 6.21
C ALA A 127 -2.64 -13.02 5.59
N GLN A 128 -2.45 -13.00 4.27
CA GLN A 128 -1.79 -11.92 3.53
C GLN A 128 -2.60 -10.63 3.58
N GLU A 129 -3.92 -10.72 3.42
CA GLU A 129 -4.82 -9.57 3.57
C GLU A 129 -4.74 -8.96 4.96
N ARG A 130 -4.77 -9.79 6.01
CA ARG A 130 -4.62 -9.32 7.39
C ARG A 130 -3.26 -8.69 7.66
N GLU A 131 -2.20 -9.20 7.03
CA GLU A 131 -0.86 -8.63 7.14
C GLU A 131 -0.79 -7.27 6.48
N ALA A 132 -1.33 -7.12 5.26
CA ALA A 132 -1.37 -5.85 4.54
C ALA A 132 -2.19 -4.79 5.30
N GLU A 133 -3.37 -5.15 5.79
CA GLU A 133 -4.22 -4.25 6.57
C GLU A 133 -3.55 -3.81 7.88
N MET A 134 -2.91 -4.73 8.59
CA MET A 134 -2.15 -4.43 9.80
C MET A 134 -0.99 -3.46 9.50
N MET A 135 -0.24 -3.69 8.42
CA MET A 135 0.85 -2.81 8.03
C MET A 135 0.37 -1.41 7.65
N ALA A 136 -0.68 -1.30 6.83
CA ALA A 136 -1.27 -0.02 6.45
C ALA A 136 -1.70 0.77 7.70
N SER A 137 -2.37 0.10 8.64
CA SER A 137 -2.77 0.69 9.91
C SER A 137 -1.58 1.12 10.78
N LEU A 138 -0.51 0.33 10.82
CA LEU A 138 0.71 0.69 11.58
C LEU A 138 1.46 1.87 10.95
N ILE A 139 1.50 1.99 9.65
CA ILE A 139 2.09 3.12 8.94
C ILE A 139 1.37 4.41 9.35
N ARG A 140 0.05 4.41 9.28
CA ARG A 140 -0.75 5.57 9.70
C ARG A 140 -0.65 5.85 11.19
N GLY A 141 -0.70 4.82 12.02
CA GLY A 141 -0.61 4.95 13.47
C GLY A 141 0.74 5.49 13.97
N ARG A 142 1.82 5.27 13.23
CA ARG A 142 3.13 5.87 13.55
C ARG A 142 3.16 7.36 13.29
N SER A 143 2.53 7.81 12.22
CA SER A 143 2.43 9.23 11.87
C SER A 143 1.46 10.02 12.76
N ALA A 144 0.53 9.35 13.43
CA ALA A 144 -0.38 9.97 14.40
C ALA A 144 0.20 10.04 15.83
N ARG A 145 1.43 9.56 16.04
CA ARG A 145 2.06 9.69 17.36
C ARG A 145 2.49 11.14 17.59
N PRO A 146 2.13 11.74 18.73
CA PRO A 146 2.62 13.05 19.08
C PRO A 146 4.17 13.03 19.14
N PRO A 147 4.82 14.14 18.76
CA PRO A 147 6.27 14.22 18.79
C PRO A 147 6.80 13.85 20.18
N ARG A 148 7.89 13.08 20.23
CA ARG A 148 8.54 12.62 21.47
C ARG A 148 9.27 13.75 22.19
N THR A 149 8.77 14.98 22.11
CA THR A 149 9.25 16.11 22.88
C THR A 149 8.63 16.10 24.27
N THR A 150 9.36 16.60 25.24
CA THR A 150 8.90 16.67 26.64
C THR A 150 7.58 17.45 26.76
N LEU A 151 7.39 18.47 25.92
CA LEU A 151 6.16 19.27 25.83
C LEU A 151 4.95 18.48 25.30
N GLY A 152 5.12 17.68 24.23
CA GLY A 152 4.04 16.84 23.69
C GLY A 152 3.59 15.74 24.66
N ARG A 153 4.51 15.24 25.50
CA ARG A 153 4.18 14.27 26.57
C ARG A 153 3.35 14.90 27.70
N VAL A 154 3.63 16.14 28.01
CA VAL A 154 2.91 16.90 29.06
C VAL A 154 1.51 17.27 28.54
N ALA A 155 1.39 17.79 27.32
CA ALA A 155 0.09 18.13 26.72
C ALA A 155 -0.85 16.92 26.66
N HIS A 156 -0.33 15.75 26.25
CA HIS A 156 -1.12 14.51 26.20
C HIS A 156 -1.53 14.01 27.59
N ALA A 157 -0.67 14.19 28.60
CA ALA A 157 -0.97 13.80 29.98
C ALA A 157 -2.07 14.67 30.64
N PHE A 158 -2.26 15.90 30.15
CA PHE A 158 -3.28 16.83 30.64
C PHE A 158 -4.53 16.92 29.74
N GLY A 159 -4.64 16.09 28.71
CA GLY A 159 -5.85 15.99 27.90
C GLY A 159 -6.16 17.19 27.02
N PHE A 160 -5.16 18.01 26.68
CA PHE A 160 -5.32 19.09 25.70
C PHE A 160 -5.16 18.50 24.29
N PRO A 161 -6.22 18.47 23.46
CA PRO A 161 -6.08 18.20 22.03
C PRO A 161 -5.43 19.43 21.37
N GLU A 162 -4.51 19.19 20.46
CA GLU A 162 -4.06 20.23 19.53
C GLU A 162 -5.15 20.62 18.55
#